data_c92d2f960453df981c0d2fd6940440db
#
_entry.id   c92d2f960453df981c0d2fd6940440db
#
_cell.length_a   1.000
_cell.length_b   1.000
_cell.length_c   1.000
_cell.angle_alpha   90.00
_cell.angle_beta   90.00
_cell.angle_gamma   90.00
#
_symmetry.space_group_name_H-M   'P 1'
#
loop_
_entity.id
_entity.type
_entity.pdbx_description
1 polymer ?
#
loop_
_entity_poly.entity_id
_entity_poly.type
_entity_poly.pdbx_seq_one_letter_code
_entity_poly.pdbx_strand_id
1 'polypeptide(L)'
;VVSVHPADKVVKMSDGTSKRYDQLLVATGCRARPLSCPGSDLKGVHLLQSYDDAKEIHSSSVGQRAVVIGASFIGMEVASYLSDKATSVALVGSASYPFEKSLGPEIGKMTMAMLEEKNVKFFMNDRVTEIRGENGKVKNVVLSSGTVLEADVVIAGIGVIPNSDFLAGSKVAVDSGKAVIVDKYMRTNIPDIFSAGDVTSFPLSIRGDQQVNIGHWQMSHSHGKVAALNMLKKPTKIESVPFFWSALAGKSIRYTGYGEGYTEILVKGKVEERKFLAFYIKDEEVVAAASLMFDPAVAQVAELMAEGKNITKKQAQSDDLSWLQM
;
A
#
# COMPACT_ATOMS: atom_id res chain seq x y z
N VAL A 1 22.17 -9.33 5.33
CA VAL A 1 22.81 -9.63 4.03
C VAL A 1 23.14 -8.32 3.35
N VAL A 2 24.38 -8.17 2.88
CA VAL A 2 24.84 -6.95 2.19
C VAL A 2 25.13 -7.17 0.70
N SER A 3 25.31 -8.42 0.27
CA SER A 3 25.46 -8.77 -1.14
C SER A 3 25.13 -10.23 -1.42
N VAL A 4 24.82 -10.52 -2.68
CA VAL A 4 24.54 -11.87 -3.19
C VAL A 4 25.49 -12.15 -4.34
N HIS A 5 26.11 -13.35 -4.33
CA HIS A 5 27.05 -13.84 -5.34
C HIS A 5 26.51 -15.13 -5.95
N PRO A 6 25.67 -15.06 -6.99
CA PRO A 6 24.98 -16.22 -7.52
C PRO A 6 25.91 -17.29 -8.12
N ALA A 7 27.04 -16.88 -8.71
CA ALA A 7 27.98 -17.81 -9.33
C ALA A 7 28.57 -18.79 -8.28
N ASP A 8 28.83 -18.32 -7.08
CA ASP A 8 29.36 -19.14 -5.98
C ASP A 8 28.26 -19.63 -5.03
N LYS A 9 27.01 -19.22 -5.26
CA LYS A 9 25.86 -19.47 -4.39
C LYS A 9 26.15 -19.08 -2.94
N VAL A 10 26.55 -17.83 -2.75
CA VAL A 10 26.95 -17.26 -1.45
C VAL A 10 26.22 -15.94 -1.21
N VAL A 11 25.79 -15.72 0.02
CA VAL A 11 25.37 -14.42 0.54
C VAL A 11 26.39 -13.90 1.53
N LYS A 12 26.71 -12.61 1.49
CA LYS A 12 27.59 -11.96 2.45
C LYS A 12 26.80 -11.18 3.49
N MET A 13 27.22 -11.32 4.73
CA MET A 13 26.59 -10.67 5.87
C MET A 13 27.34 -9.39 6.24
N SER A 14 26.68 -8.49 6.96
CA SER A 14 27.27 -7.23 7.42
C SER A 14 28.42 -7.39 8.42
N ASP A 15 28.51 -8.52 9.10
CA ASP A 15 29.60 -8.87 10.01
C ASP A 15 30.85 -9.43 9.31
N GLY A 16 30.84 -9.47 7.96
CA GLY A 16 31.91 -10.01 7.14
C GLY A 16 31.87 -11.51 6.90
N THR A 17 30.92 -12.23 7.50
CA THR A 17 30.75 -13.66 7.25
C THR A 17 30.02 -13.92 5.92
N SER A 18 30.14 -15.15 5.44
CA SER A 18 29.46 -15.62 4.23
C SER A 18 28.69 -16.89 4.51
N LYS A 19 27.54 -17.05 3.87
CA LYS A 19 26.75 -18.30 3.93
C LYS A 19 26.50 -18.81 2.52
N ARG A 20 26.69 -20.11 2.35
CA ARG A 20 26.36 -20.81 1.10
C ARG A 20 24.87 -21.19 1.13
N TYR A 21 24.28 -21.25 -0.05
CA TYR A 21 22.89 -21.71 -0.23
C TYR A 21 22.80 -22.68 -1.43
N ASP A 22 21.85 -23.58 -1.40
CA ASP A 22 21.42 -24.36 -2.56
C ASP A 22 20.33 -23.62 -3.33
N GLN A 23 19.38 -23.07 -2.60
CA GLN A 23 18.33 -22.20 -3.12
C GLN A 23 18.19 -20.98 -2.19
N LEU A 24 17.90 -19.82 -2.78
CA LEU A 24 17.75 -18.57 -2.05
C LEU A 24 16.35 -18.00 -2.28
N LEU A 25 15.67 -17.64 -1.20
CA LEU A 25 14.43 -16.86 -1.25
C LEU A 25 14.70 -15.44 -0.77
N VAL A 26 14.49 -14.46 -1.64
CA VAL A 26 14.53 -13.03 -1.31
C VAL A 26 13.13 -12.63 -0.82
N ALA A 27 13.01 -12.32 0.45
CA ALA A 27 11.75 -11.94 1.11
C ALA A 27 11.98 -10.77 2.06
N THR A 28 12.74 -9.79 1.63
CA THR A 28 13.24 -8.67 2.44
C THR A 28 12.25 -7.51 2.58
N GLY A 29 11.09 -7.60 1.93
CA GLY A 29 10.01 -6.62 2.05
C GLY A 29 10.36 -5.24 1.53
N CYS A 30 9.71 -4.26 2.13
CA CYS A 30 9.90 -2.84 1.84
C CYS A 30 10.26 -2.08 3.11
N ARG A 31 10.79 -0.86 2.93
CA ARG A 31 10.94 0.12 4.01
C ARG A 31 10.11 1.36 3.71
N ALA A 32 9.65 2.04 4.74
CA ALA A 32 8.94 3.31 4.59
C ALA A 32 9.86 4.35 3.93
N ARG A 33 9.30 5.08 2.97
CA ARG A 33 10.02 6.16 2.28
C ARG A 33 10.22 7.35 3.22
N PRO A 34 11.47 7.77 3.48
CA PRO A 34 11.72 8.94 4.31
C PRO A 34 11.39 10.24 3.56
N LEU A 35 11.12 11.30 4.32
CA LEU A 35 11.05 12.65 3.79
C LEU A 35 12.45 13.13 3.41
N SER A 36 12.52 13.94 2.37
CA SER A 36 13.80 14.50 1.86
C SER A 36 13.92 16.02 2.07
N CYS A 37 12.89 16.67 2.62
CA CYS A 37 12.92 18.11 2.88
C CYS A 37 13.81 18.46 4.07
N PRO A 38 14.29 19.72 4.17
CA PRO A 38 15.01 20.19 5.34
C PRO A 38 14.21 19.96 6.63
N GLY A 39 14.88 19.47 7.67
CA GLY A 39 14.27 19.16 8.95
C GLY A 39 13.70 17.75 9.09
N SER A 40 13.83 16.91 8.06
CA SER A 40 13.33 15.52 8.09
C SER A 40 14.04 14.63 9.13
N ASP A 41 15.18 15.05 9.64
CA ASP A 41 15.98 14.37 10.67
C ASP A 41 15.72 14.87 12.09
N LEU A 42 14.83 15.85 12.26
CA LEU A 42 14.47 16.38 13.58
C LEU A 42 13.79 15.31 14.44
N LYS A 43 14.00 15.41 15.75
CA LYS A 43 13.26 14.59 16.71
C LYS A 43 11.76 14.93 16.63
N GLY A 44 10.92 13.92 16.54
CA GLY A 44 9.48 14.06 16.34
C GLY A 44 9.03 13.80 14.91
N VAL A 45 9.96 13.51 13.97
CA VAL A 45 9.62 13.02 12.62
C VAL A 45 9.66 11.49 12.64
N HIS A 46 8.54 10.85 12.26
CA HIS A 46 8.35 9.41 12.31
C HIS A 46 7.99 8.82 10.96
N LEU A 47 8.44 7.57 10.75
CA LEU A 47 8.01 6.68 9.68
C LEU A 47 7.26 5.51 10.32
N LEU A 48 6.37 4.86 9.58
CA LEU A 48 5.62 3.70 10.06
C LEU A 48 6.00 2.46 9.25
N GLN A 49 6.73 1.54 9.89
CA GLN A 49 7.17 0.28 9.29
C GLN A 49 6.93 -0.92 10.22
N SER A 50 7.08 -0.71 11.52
CA SER A 50 7.06 -1.78 12.52
C SER A 50 6.06 -1.49 13.64
N TYR A 51 5.83 -2.50 14.46
CA TYR A 51 5.06 -2.36 15.69
C TYR A 51 5.69 -1.35 16.66
N ASP A 52 7.01 -1.32 16.74
CA ASP A 52 7.71 -0.36 17.60
C ASP A 52 7.56 1.07 17.10
N ASP A 53 7.59 1.27 15.77
CA ASP A 53 7.26 2.59 15.18
C ASP A 53 5.83 3.02 15.55
N ALA A 54 4.86 2.12 15.48
CA ALA A 54 3.48 2.40 15.85
C ALA A 54 3.33 2.79 17.32
N LYS A 55 4.03 2.10 18.22
CA LYS A 55 4.07 2.44 19.64
C LYS A 55 4.68 3.81 19.89
N GLU A 56 5.78 4.12 19.22
CA GLU A 56 6.47 5.39 19.35
C GLU A 56 5.60 6.54 18.81
N ILE A 57 4.96 6.36 17.67
CA ILE A 57 4.00 7.32 17.10
C ILE A 57 2.87 7.56 18.10
N HIS A 58 2.27 6.53 18.67
CA HIS A 58 1.23 6.65 19.67
C HIS A 58 1.70 7.47 20.88
N SER A 59 2.80 7.07 21.50
CA SER A 59 3.33 7.70 22.71
C SER A 59 3.71 9.17 22.48
N SER A 60 4.26 9.47 21.30
CA SER A 60 4.68 10.84 20.93
C SER A 60 3.52 11.74 20.56
N SER A 61 2.37 11.19 20.19
CA SER A 61 1.24 11.93 19.63
C SER A 61 0.12 12.21 20.63
N VAL A 62 0.00 11.42 21.69
CA VAL A 62 -1.05 11.60 22.71
C VAL A 62 -0.93 12.99 23.34
N GLY A 63 -2.02 13.78 23.24
CA GLY A 63 -2.07 15.14 23.76
C GLY A 63 -1.19 16.15 23.01
N GLN A 64 -0.67 15.80 21.83
CA GLN A 64 0.23 16.62 21.05
C GLN A 64 -0.41 17.01 19.70
N ARG A 65 0.20 17.98 19.01
CA ARG A 65 -0.22 18.42 17.67
C ARG A 65 0.50 17.56 16.64
N ALA A 66 -0.27 16.77 15.87
CA ALA A 66 0.26 15.86 14.87
C ALA A 66 0.00 16.39 13.46
N VAL A 67 1.02 16.31 12.60
CA VAL A 67 0.89 16.52 11.15
C VAL A 67 1.23 15.23 10.45
N VAL A 68 0.28 14.72 9.66
CA VAL A 68 0.43 13.52 8.83
C VAL A 68 0.68 13.96 7.40
N ILE A 69 1.73 13.41 6.78
CA ILE A 69 2.10 13.72 5.40
C ILE A 69 1.81 12.49 4.54
N GLY A 70 0.91 12.65 3.57
CA GLY A 70 0.42 11.59 2.68
C GLY A 70 -1.06 11.29 2.92
N ALA A 71 -1.83 11.23 1.84
CA ALA A 71 -3.28 11.05 1.84
C ALA A 71 -3.71 9.73 1.20
N SER A 72 -2.88 8.70 1.30
CA SER A 72 -3.18 7.32 0.91
C SER A 72 -3.52 6.48 2.15
N PHE A 73 -3.49 5.16 2.05
CA PHE A 73 -3.94 4.25 3.12
C PHE A 73 -3.24 4.50 4.45
N ILE A 74 -1.91 4.53 4.47
CA ILE A 74 -1.15 4.71 5.71
C ILE A 74 -1.45 6.06 6.35
N GLY A 75 -1.35 7.15 5.58
CA GLY A 75 -1.60 8.50 6.10
C GLY A 75 -3.02 8.66 6.63
N MET A 76 -4.02 8.18 5.91
CA MET A 76 -5.43 8.25 6.31
C MET A 76 -5.72 7.39 7.54
N GLU A 77 -5.16 6.20 7.64
CA GLU A 77 -5.31 5.33 8.82
C GLU A 77 -4.64 5.94 10.05
N VAL A 78 -3.45 6.50 9.91
CA VAL A 78 -2.76 7.21 11.00
C VAL A 78 -3.57 8.40 11.47
N ALA A 79 -4.06 9.25 10.55
CA ALA A 79 -4.89 10.40 10.88
C ALA A 79 -6.18 9.98 11.59
N SER A 80 -6.83 8.93 11.10
CA SER A 80 -8.01 8.34 11.74
C SER A 80 -7.72 7.86 13.17
N TYR A 81 -6.63 7.12 13.33
CA TYR A 81 -6.22 6.58 14.62
C TYR A 81 -5.91 7.69 15.64
N LEU A 82 -5.23 8.74 15.21
CA LEU A 82 -4.81 9.83 16.09
C LEU A 82 -5.92 10.85 16.38
N SER A 83 -7.01 10.83 15.64
CA SER A 83 -8.05 11.85 15.69
C SER A 83 -8.67 12.05 17.09
N ASP A 84 -8.73 11.00 17.89
CA ASP A 84 -9.25 11.00 19.27
C ASP A 84 -8.15 10.95 20.34
N LYS A 85 -6.89 10.99 19.96
CA LYS A 85 -5.73 10.84 20.86
C LYS A 85 -4.82 12.06 20.88
N ALA A 86 -4.55 12.63 19.71
CA ALA A 86 -3.78 13.87 19.58
C ALA A 86 -4.64 15.09 19.93
N THR A 87 -4.01 16.18 20.32
CA THR A 87 -4.70 17.47 20.53
C THR A 87 -5.26 18.03 19.23
N SER A 88 -4.52 17.85 18.12
CA SER A 88 -4.97 18.19 16.78
C SER A 88 -4.29 17.27 15.77
N VAL A 89 -4.97 17.02 14.64
CA VAL A 89 -4.42 16.29 13.50
C VAL A 89 -4.64 17.11 12.24
N ALA A 90 -3.56 17.36 11.52
CA ALA A 90 -3.58 17.92 10.18
C ALA A 90 -3.00 16.89 9.21
N LEU A 91 -3.61 16.74 8.04
CA LEU A 91 -3.13 15.86 6.98
C LEU A 91 -2.84 16.69 5.73
N VAL A 92 -1.63 16.52 5.19
CA VAL A 92 -1.17 17.20 3.97
C VAL A 92 -1.09 16.19 2.84
N GLY A 93 -1.71 16.50 1.70
CA GLY A 93 -1.70 15.66 0.52
C GLY A 93 -1.57 16.44 -0.78
N SER A 94 -0.90 15.86 -1.77
CA SER A 94 -0.64 16.51 -3.06
C SER A 94 -1.78 16.42 -4.06
N ALA A 95 -2.73 15.50 -3.87
CA ALA A 95 -3.93 15.37 -4.70
C ALA A 95 -5.07 16.27 -4.18
N SER A 96 -6.16 16.35 -4.92
CA SER A 96 -7.35 17.11 -4.49
C SER A 96 -8.11 16.42 -3.38
N TYR A 97 -8.12 15.08 -3.39
CA TYR A 97 -8.78 14.25 -2.39
C TYR A 97 -7.89 13.09 -1.95
N PRO A 98 -8.07 12.58 -0.70
CA PRO A 98 -7.47 11.31 -0.30
C PRO A 98 -7.89 10.17 -1.24
N PHE A 99 -7.04 9.18 -1.42
CA PHE A 99 -7.33 8.00 -2.25
C PHE A 99 -7.72 8.29 -3.71
N GLU A 100 -7.53 9.52 -4.21
CA GLU A 100 -8.04 9.93 -5.52
C GLU A 100 -7.61 8.99 -6.65
N LYS A 101 -6.36 8.54 -6.64
CA LYS A 101 -5.84 7.58 -7.62
C LYS A 101 -6.40 6.17 -7.47
N SER A 102 -6.49 5.69 -6.24
CA SER A 102 -6.82 4.29 -5.95
C SER A 102 -8.32 4.02 -5.90
N LEU A 103 -9.10 4.94 -5.34
CA LEU A 103 -10.54 4.76 -5.11
C LEU A 103 -11.41 5.75 -5.88
N GLY A 104 -10.82 6.80 -6.44
CA GLY A 104 -11.53 7.85 -7.17
C GLY A 104 -11.87 9.06 -6.32
N PRO A 105 -12.16 10.21 -6.96
CA PRO A 105 -12.37 11.48 -6.27
C PRO A 105 -13.63 11.50 -5.40
N GLU A 106 -14.71 10.84 -5.81
CA GLU A 106 -15.98 10.81 -5.07
C GLU A 106 -15.83 10.08 -3.74
N ILE A 107 -15.24 8.89 -3.75
CA ILE A 107 -14.97 8.11 -2.53
C ILE A 107 -13.91 8.83 -1.69
N GLY A 108 -12.89 9.39 -2.32
CA GLY A 108 -11.89 10.20 -1.63
C GLY A 108 -12.48 11.38 -0.87
N LYS A 109 -13.37 12.13 -1.49
CA LYS A 109 -14.09 13.24 -0.87
C LYS A 109 -14.94 12.77 0.32
N MET A 110 -15.60 11.63 0.19
CA MET A 110 -16.40 11.04 1.28
C MET A 110 -15.51 10.65 2.47
N THR A 111 -14.36 10.00 2.23
CA THR A 111 -13.43 9.63 3.31
C THR A 111 -12.83 10.85 3.99
N MET A 112 -12.56 11.91 3.24
CA MET A 112 -12.13 13.20 3.79
C MET A 112 -13.18 13.76 4.76
N ALA A 113 -14.45 13.77 4.36
CA ALA A 113 -15.56 14.21 5.19
C ALA A 113 -15.68 13.38 6.48
N MET A 114 -15.49 12.06 6.41
CA MET A 114 -15.50 11.20 7.59
C MET A 114 -14.46 11.61 8.64
N LEU A 115 -13.26 11.97 8.21
CA LEU A 115 -12.20 12.40 9.12
C LEU A 115 -12.34 13.85 9.54
N GLU A 116 -12.86 14.72 8.68
CA GLU A 116 -13.21 16.11 9.06
C GLU A 116 -14.23 16.14 10.21
N GLU A 117 -15.19 15.24 10.23
CA GLU A 117 -16.13 15.04 11.34
C GLU A 117 -15.42 14.63 12.66
N LYS A 118 -14.21 14.08 12.56
CA LYS A 118 -13.33 13.79 13.69
C LYS A 118 -12.32 14.89 13.97
N ASN A 119 -12.56 16.09 13.44
CA ASN A 119 -11.71 17.28 13.59
C ASN A 119 -10.32 17.16 12.94
N VAL A 120 -10.12 16.26 11.98
CA VAL A 120 -8.91 16.24 11.15
C VAL A 120 -8.99 17.38 10.15
N LYS A 121 -7.96 18.19 10.06
CA LYS A 121 -7.84 19.27 9.07
C LYS A 121 -7.04 18.80 7.87
N PHE A 122 -7.58 19.01 6.67
CA PHE A 122 -6.95 18.62 5.41
C PHE A 122 -6.35 19.84 4.70
N PHE A 123 -5.12 19.64 4.22
CA PHE A 123 -4.38 20.58 3.37
C PHE A 123 -4.03 19.84 2.07
N MET A 124 -5.02 19.78 1.20
CA MET A 124 -4.89 19.09 -0.09
C MET A 124 -4.35 20.03 -1.16
N ASN A 125 -3.90 19.48 -2.29
CA ASN A 125 -3.18 20.22 -3.35
C ASN A 125 -1.95 20.97 -2.80
N ASP A 126 -1.31 20.43 -1.79
CA ASP A 126 -0.20 21.05 -1.10
C ASP A 126 0.91 20.05 -0.79
N ARG A 127 2.07 20.53 -0.45
CA ARG A 127 3.26 19.72 -0.14
C ARG A 127 4.04 20.34 0.99
N VAL A 128 4.72 19.51 1.75
CA VAL A 128 5.67 19.96 2.75
C VAL A 128 6.99 20.33 2.08
N THR A 129 7.44 21.56 2.32
CA THR A 129 8.71 22.06 1.81
C THR A 129 9.82 22.06 2.85
N GLU A 130 9.45 22.18 4.13
CA GLU A 130 10.40 22.29 5.26
C GLU A 130 9.73 21.87 6.55
N ILE A 131 10.49 21.25 7.42
CA ILE A 131 10.12 21.03 8.83
C ILE A 131 11.06 21.88 9.66
N ARG A 132 10.50 22.81 10.44
CA ARG A 132 11.27 23.68 11.33
C ARG A 132 11.29 23.14 12.73
N GLY A 133 12.44 23.22 13.37
CA GLY A 133 12.65 22.77 14.72
C GLY A 133 13.12 23.86 15.66
N GLU A 134 13.04 23.54 16.95
CA GLU A 134 13.62 24.31 18.04
C GLU A 134 14.26 23.32 19.01
N ASN A 135 15.51 23.55 19.38
CA ASN A 135 16.28 22.64 20.25
C ASN A 135 16.32 21.19 19.72
N GLY A 136 16.40 21.00 18.40
CA GLY A 136 16.46 19.70 17.75
C GLY A 136 15.13 18.94 17.65
N LYS A 137 14.00 19.57 18.05
CA LYS A 137 12.65 18.99 17.99
C LYS A 137 11.78 19.71 16.97
N VAL A 138 10.84 19.01 16.38
CA VAL A 138 9.81 19.58 15.51
C VAL A 138 9.03 20.69 16.22
N LYS A 139 8.85 21.80 15.54
CA LYS A 139 8.04 22.95 15.99
C LYS A 139 6.95 23.33 14.99
N ASN A 140 7.26 23.39 13.70
CA ASN A 140 6.30 23.66 12.64
C ASN A 140 6.67 22.97 11.31
N VAL A 141 5.63 22.86 10.47
CA VAL A 141 5.72 22.33 9.11
C VAL A 141 5.33 23.44 8.13
N VAL A 142 6.16 23.70 7.15
CA VAL A 142 5.93 24.72 6.12
C VAL A 142 5.46 24.05 4.84
N LEU A 143 4.35 24.53 4.30
CA LEU A 143 3.76 24.03 3.07
C LEU A 143 4.15 24.90 1.87
N SER A 144 4.07 24.35 0.67
CA SER A 144 4.37 25.06 -0.58
C SER A 144 3.45 26.26 -0.82
N SER A 145 2.24 26.24 -0.27
CA SER A 145 1.30 27.37 -0.28
C SER A 145 1.73 28.55 0.60
N GLY A 146 2.76 28.38 1.42
CA GLY A 146 3.16 29.35 2.43
C GLY A 146 2.49 29.14 3.80
N THR A 147 1.53 28.25 3.91
CA THR A 147 0.90 27.89 5.19
C THR A 147 1.95 27.29 6.12
N VAL A 148 1.92 27.71 7.39
CA VAL A 148 2.76 27.16 8.45
C VAL A 148 1.87 26.48 9.47
N LEU A 149 2.10 25.19 9.71
CA LEU A 149 1.35 24.39 10.67
C LEU A 149 2.20 24.18 11.93
N GLU A 150 1.66 24.49 13.09
CA GLU A 150 2.29 24.11 14.36
C GLU A 150 2.22 22.59 14.52
N ALA A 151 3.34 21.98 14.87
CA ALA A 151 3.46 20.54 15.03
C ALA A 151 4.45 20.16 16.11
N ASP A 152 4.09 19.17 16.91
CA ASP A 152 4.99 18.53 17.87
C ASP A 152 5.50 17.20 17.30
N VAL A 153 4.71 16.59 16.43
CA VAL A 153 4.96 15.27 15.81
C VAL A 153 4.60 15.33 14.32
N VAL A 154 5.46 14.74 13.50
CA VAL A 154 5.23 14.57 12.06
C VAL A 154 5.31 13.10 11.72
N ILE A 155 4.32 12.57 11.03
CA ILE A 155 4.28 11.19 10.56
C ILE A 155 4.22 11.19 9.04
N ALA A 156 5.20 10.57 8.39
CA ALA A 156 5.25 10.45 6.93
C ALA A 156 4.68 9.10 6.46
N GLY A 157 3.63 9.16 5.65
CA GLY A 157 3.05 8.01 4.96
C GLY A 157 3.07 8.24 3.45
N ILE A 158 4.26 8.32 2.85
CA ILE A 158 4.48 8.73 1.45
C ILE A 158 4.94 7.59 0.53
N GLY A 159 4.66 6.35 0.90
CA GLY A 159 5.01 5.17 0.15
C GLY A 159 6.18 4.40 0.75
N VAL A 160 6.58 3.37 0.00
CA VAL A 160 7.61 2.42 0.42
C VAL A 160 8.66 2.24 -0.66
N ILE A 161 9.81 1.69 -0.27
CA ILE A 161 10.91 1.35 -1.17
C ILE A 161 11.20 -0.14 -0.99
N PRO A 162 11.15 -0.96 -2.05
CA PRO A 162 11.54 -2.37 -1.98
C PRO A 162 12.99 -2.54 -1.51
N ASN A 163 13.22 -3.46 -0.59
CA ASN A 163 14.53 -3.73 0.00
C ASN A 163 15.35 -4.68 -0.89
N SER A 164 15.79 -4.19 -2.02
CA SER A 164 16.56 -4.94 -3.02
C SER A 164 17.99 -4.40 -3.26
N ASP A 165 18.43 -3.39 -2.52
CA ASP A 165 19.73 -2.73 -2.74
C ASP A 165 20.91 -3.71 -2.65
N PHE A 166 20.83 -4.72 -1.79
CA PHE A 166 21.86 -5.76 -1.63
C PHE A 166 22.01 -6.67 -2.86
N LEU A 167 21.08 -6.61 -3.81
CA LEU A 167 21.14 -7.37 -5.06
C LEU A 167 21.98 -6.65 -6.15
N ALA A 168 22.48 -5.45 -5.89
CA ALA A 168 23.31 -4.72 -6.83
C ALA A 168 24.55 -5.56 -7.22
N GLY A 169 24.79 -5.67 -8.54
CA GLY A 169 25.87 -6.48 -9.09
C GLY A 169 25.60 -7.99 -9.17
N SER A 170 24.50 -8.49 -8.61
CA SER A 170 24.15 -9.91 -8.64
C SER A 170 23.55 -10.38 -9.97
N LYS A 171 23.17 -9.44 -10.87
CA LYS A 171 22.41 -9.66 -12.08
C LYS A 171 20.97 -10.15 -11.87
N VAL A 172 20.47 -10.23 -10.65
CA VAL A 172 19.04 -10.42 -10.39
C VAL A 172 18.29 -9.21 -10.92
N ALA A 173 17.30 -9.46 -11.79
CA ALA A 173 16.52 -8.39 -12.42
C ALA A 173 15.59 -7.71 -11.43
N VAL A 174 15.64 -6.38 -11.40
CA VAL A 174 14.71 -5.52 -10.66
C VAL A 174 14.05 -4.55 -11.63
N ASP A 175 12.83 -4.12 -11.32
CA ASP A 175 12.13 -3.11 -12.13
C ASP A 175 12.57 -1.68 -11.76
N SER A 176 11.98 -0.70 -12.44
CA SER A 176 12.27 0.73 -12.18
C SER A 176 11.90 1.19 -10.77
N GLY A 177 10.97 0.48 -10.11
CA GLY A 177 10.58 0.70 -8.72
C GLY A 177 11.40 -0.07 -7.71
N LYS A 178 12.46 -0.76 -8.15
CA LYS A 178 13.36 -1.61 -7.35
C LYS A 178 12.73 -2.92 -6.85
N ALA A 179 11.59 -3.34 -7.36
CA ALA A 179 11.01 -4.63 -7.02
C ALA A 179 11.69 -5.75 -7.82
N VAL A 180 11.90 -6.89 -7.18
CA VAL A 180 12.52 -8.07 -7.80
C VAL A 180 11.52 -8.73 -8.74
N ILE A 181 11.89 -8.85 -10.02
CA ILE A 181 11.02 -9.41 -11.06
C ILE A 181 11.03 -10.95 -10.98
N VAL A 182 9.84 -11.53 -10.84
CA VAL A 182 9.66 -12.98 -10.86
C VAL A 182 8.66 -13.42 -11.93
N ASP A 183 8.70 -14.68 -12.30
CA ASP A 183 7.68 -15.35 -13.09
C ASP A 183 6.52 -15.85 -12.20
N LYS A 184 5.53 -16.48 -12.81
CA LYS A 184 4.36 -17.02 -12.08
C LYS A 184 4.67 -18.16 -11.10
N TYR A 185 5.89 -18.66 -11.10
CA TYR A 185 6.40 -19.66 -10.16
C TYR A 185 7.28 -19.02 -9.06
N MET A 186 7.27 -17.71 -8.95
CA MET A 186 8.09 -16.90 -8.03
C MET A 186 9.60 -17.04 -8.27
N ARG A 187 10.02 -17.45 -9.47
CA ARG A 187 11.42 -17.57 -9.87
C ARG A 187 11.92 -16.24 -10.43
N THR A 188 13.10 -15.82 -9.99
CA THR A 188 13.83 -14.70 -10.61
C THR A 188 14.45 -15.15 -11.93
N ASN A 189 15.11 -14.24 -12.63
CA ASN A 189 15.90 -14.54 -13.84
C ASN A 189 17.17 -15.36 -13.55
N ILE A 190 17.58 -15.48 -12.29
CA ILE A 190 18.75 -16.25 -11.89
C ILE A 190 18.31 -17.61 -11.34
N PRO A 191 18.87 -18.74 -11.83
CA PRO A 191 18.54 -20.06 -11.31
C PRO A 191 18.74 -20.19 -9.81
N ASP A 192 17.84 -20.90 -9.14
CA ASP A 192 17.86 -21.15 -7.70
C ASP A 192 17.66 -19.92 -6.81
N ILE A 193 17.25 -18.78 -7.39
CA ILE A 193 16.86 -17.59 -6.65
C ILE A 193 15.39 -17.28 -6.91
N PHE A 194 14.62 -17.26 -5.84
CA PHE A 194 13.20 -16.94 -5.77
C PHE A 194 12.98 -15.60 -5.05
N SER A 195 11.83 -14.99 -5.25
CA SER A 195 11.43 -13.82 -4.46
C SER A 195 9.95 -13.88 -4.10
N ALA A 196 9.60 -13.34 -2.94
CA ALA A 196 8.24 -13.33 -2.41
C ALA A 196 7.99 -12.11 -1.54
N GLY A 197 6.72 -11.69 -1.46
CA GLY A 197 6.26 -10.60 -0.61
C GLY A 197 6.48 -9.21 -1.23
N ASP A 198 6.50 -8.20 -0.39
CA ASP A 198 6.45 -6.79 -0.80
C ASP A 198 7.63 -6.34 -1.67
N VAL A 199 8.76 -7.04 -1.59
CA VAL A 199 9.94 -6.76 -2.44
C VAL A 199 9.76 -7.20 -3.89
N THR A 200 8.68 -7.91 -4.22
CA THR A 200 8.52 -8.69 -5.45
C THR A 200 7.58 -8.04 -6.45
N SER A 201 8.00 -8.00 -7.72
CA SER A 201 7.15 -7.74 -8.89
C SER A 201 6.79 -9.08 -9.52
N PHE A 202 5.50 -9.37 -9.67
CA PHE A 202 5.00 -10.67 -10.10
C PHE A 202 3.90 -10.53 -11.16
N PRO A 203 3.65 -11.55 -11.99
CA PRO A 203 2.58 -11.52 -12.98
C PRO A 203 1.23 -11.75 -12.30
N LEU A 204 0.30 -10.80 -12.46
CA LEU A 204 -1.05 -10.87 -11.90
C LEU A 204 -2.01 -11.54 -12.88
N SER A 205 -2.45 -12.75 -12.56
CA SER A 205 -3.27 -13.58 -13.46
C SER A 205 -4.59 -12.93 -13.87
N ILE A 206 -5.29 -12.26 -12.95
CA ILE A 206 -6.55 -11.56 -13.22
C ILE A 206 -6.39 -10.32 -14.13
N ARG A 207 -5.16 -9.91 -14.41
CA ARG A 207 -4.83 -8.78 -15.29
C ARG A 207 -3.94 -9.20 -16.46
N GLY A 208 -4.15 -10.44 -16.98
CA GLY A 208 -3.43 -10.93 -18.15
C GLY A 208 -1.93 -11.04 -17.92
N ASP A 209 -1.51 -11.46 -16.75
CA ASP A 209 -0.11 -11.60 -16.34
C ASP A 209 0.70 -10.29 -16.36
N GLN A 210 0.02 -9.15 -16.22
CA GLN A 210 0.69 -7.86 -16.03
C GLN A 210 1.59 -7.92 -14.79
N GLN A 211 2.85 -7.47 -14.93
CA GLN A 211 3.77 -7.34 -13.79
C GLN A 211 3.30 -6.24 -12.85
N VAL A 212 3.13 -6.58 -11.57
CA VAL A 212 2.68 -5.68 -10.51
C VAL A 212 3.49 -5.89 -9.24
N ASN A 213 3.55 -4.86 -8.40
CA ASN A 213 4.05 -4.95 -7.03
C ASN A 213 2.91 -4.56 -6.09
N ILE A 214 2.51 -5.48 -5.22
CA ILE A 214 1.39 -5.30 -4.30
C ILE A 214 1.85 -5.63 -2.89
N GLY A 215 1.88 -4.63 -2.02
CA GLY A 215 2.30 -4.75 -0.62
C GLY A 215 1.14 -5.04 0.32
N HIS A 216 0.59 -6.25 0.30
CA HIS A 216 -0.47 -6.69 1.21
C HIS A 216 -0.12 -8.02 1.87
N TRP A 217 -0.53 -8.18 3.11
CA TRP A 217 -0.29 -9.38 3.91
C TRP A 217 -0.75 -10.66 3.23
N GLN A 218 -1.97 -10.67 2.72
CA GLN A 218 -2.54 -11.83 2.05
C GLN A 218 -1.71 -12.22 0.82
N MET A 219 -1.24 -11.24 0.07
CA MET A 219 -0.39 -11.48 -1.09
C MET A 219 0.97 -12.05 -0.67
N SER A 220 1.58 -11.51 0.37
CA SER A 220 2.85 -12.03 0.91
C SER A 220 2.73 -13.48 1.39
N HIS A 221 1.62 -13.83 2.05
CA HIS A 221 1.34 -15.22 2.45
C HIS A 221 1.23 -16.16 1.23
N SER A 222 0.49 -15.73 0.21
CA SER A 222 0.36 -16.50 -1.04
C SER A 222 1.70 -16.67 -1.74
N HIS A 223 2.48 -15.60 -1.86
CA HIS A 223 3.82 -15.63 -2.43
C HIS A 223 4.75 -16.61 -1.70
N GLY A 224 4.79 -16.53 -0.38
CA GLY A 224 5.63 -17.40 0.44
C GLY A 224 5.27 -18.87 0.26
N LYS A 225 3.99 -19.21 0.25
CA LYS A 225 3.50 -20.57 0.00
C LYS A 225 3.87 -21.06 -1.41
N VAL A 226 3.61 -20.26 -2.43
CA VAL A 226 3.90 -20.61 -3.83
C VAL A 226 5.40 -20.76 -4.04
N ALA A 227 6.21 -19.83 -3.53
CA ALA A 227 7.67 -19.92 -3.61
C ALA A 227 8.19 -21.20 -2.95
N ALA A 228 7.74 -21.50 -1.73
CA ALA A 228 8.16 -22.71 -1.01
C ALA A 228 7.81 -24.00 -1.77
N LEU A 229 6.61 -24.08 -2.37
CA LEU A 229 6.21 -25.24 -3.17
C LEU A 229 7.09 -25.42 -4.42
N ASN A 230 7.42 -24.32 -5.11
CA ASN A 230 8.31 -24.38 -6.27
C ASN A 230 9.75 -24.70 -5.88
N MET A 231 10.23 -24.21 -4.74
CA MET A 231 11.54 -24.60 -4.18
C MET A 231 11.59 -26.09 -3.86
N LEU A 232 10.46 -26.68 -3.45
CA LEU A 232 10.30 -28.14 -3.25
C LEU A 232 10.04 -28.91 -4.54
N LYS A 233 10.16 -28.26 -5.70
CA LYS A 233 9.91 -28.86 -7.02
C LYS A 233 8.47 -29.35 -7.19
N LYS A 234 7.51 -28.71 -6.55
CA LYS A 234 6.07 -28.89 -6.70
C LYS A 234 5.52 -27.73 -7.53
N PRO A 235 5.44 -27.84 -8.87
CA PRO A 235 5.06 -26.71 -9.72
C PRO A 235 3.72 -26.09 -9.31
N THR A 236 3.76 -24.84 -8.93
CA THR A 236 2.58 -24.10 -8.43
C THR A 236 2.63 -22.66 -8.95
N LYS A 237 1.57 -22.25 -9.64
CA LYS A 237 1.45 -20.87 -10.14
C LYS A 237 0.87 -19.96 -9.08
N ILE A 238 1.29 -18.70 -9.09
CA ILE A 238 0.61 -17.64 -8.32
C ILE A 238 -0.68 -17.24 -9.05
N GLU A 239 -1.82 -17.47 -8.42
CA GLU A 239 -3.16 -17.20 -8.97
C GLU A 239 -4.04 -16.44 -7.96
N SER A 240 -3.43 -15.85 -6.94
CA SER A 240 -4.15 -15.14 -5.87
C SER A 240 -4.76 -13.84 -6.36
N VAL A 241 -6.01 -13.61 -5.98
CA VAL A 241 -6.70 -12.34 -6.20
C VAL A 241 -6.36 -11.38 -5.07
N PRO A 242 -5.89 -10.16 -5.35
CA PRO A 242 -5.66 -9.17 -4.31
C PRO A 242 -6.94 -8.83 -3.55
N PHE A 243 -6.85 -8.81 -2.23
CA PHE A 243 -7.94 -8.42 -1.35
C PHE A 243 -7.37 -7.72 -0.13
N PHE A 244 -7.91 -6.57 0.23
CA PHE A 244 -7.52 -5.87 1.45
C PHE A 244 -8.68 -5.03 2.00
N TRP A 245 -8.48 -4.50 3.19
CA TRP A 245 -9.40 -3.54 3.80
C TRP A 245 -8.61 -2.42 4.47
N SER A 246 -9.28 -1.27 4.64
CA SER A 246 -8.76 -0.13 5.36
C SER A 246 -9.79 0.33 6.39
N ALA A 247 -9.37 0.50 7.64
CA ALA A 247 -10.25 0.92 8.72
C ALA A 247 -10.14 2.44 8.94
N LEU A 248 -11.25 3.15 8.75
CA LEU A 248 -11.35 4.59 8.92
C LEU A 248 -12.58 4.94 9.78
N ALA A 249 -12.36 5.68 10.87
CA ALA A 249 -13.44 6.16 11.74
C ALA A 249 -14.44 5.05 12.15
N GLY A 250 -13.92 3.87 12.46
CA GLY A 250 -14.72 2.71 12.89
C GLY A 250 -15.43 1.95 11.76
N LYS A 251 -15.18 2.32 10.50
CA LYS A 251 -15.75 1.63 9.32
C LYS A 251 -14.64 1.02 8.47
N SER A 252 -14.94 -0.05 7.75
CA SER A 252 -13.98 -0.73 6.87
C SER A 252 -14.35 -0.56 5.41
N ILE A 253 -13.43 0.03 4.64
CA ILE A 253 -13.47 -0.02 3.19
C ILE A 253 -12.84 -1.33 2.78
N ARG A 254 -13.55 -2.14 1.99
CA ARG A 254 -13.03 -3.38 1.40
C ARG A 254 -12.74 -3.20 -0.06
N TYR A 255 -11.68 -3.86 -0.52
CA TYR A 255 -11.22 -3.74 -1.90
C TYR A 255 -10.73 -5.09 -2.42
N THR A 256 -11.03 -5.39 -3.67
CA THR A 256 -10.48 -6.55 -4.37
C THR A 256 -10.14 -6.22 -5.81
N GLY A 257 -9.23 -7.03 -6.39
CA GLY A 257 -8.77 -6.83 -7.75
C GLY A 257 -7.57 -5.89 -7.84
N TYR A 258 -7.39 -5.31 -9.02
CA TYR A 258 -6.32 -4.36 -9.29
C TYR A 258 -6.81 -3.31 -10.27
N GLY A 259 -7.21 -2.16 -9.75
CA GLY A 259 -7.89 -1.11 -10.49
C GLY A 259 -6.98 -0.12 -11.22
N GLU A 260 -5.67 -0.24 -11.14
CA GLU A 260 -4.79 0.72 -11.79
C GLU A 260 -5.06 0.80 -13.29
N GLY A 261 -5.23 2.03 -13.78
CA GLY A 261 -5.59 2.30 -15.16
C GLY A 261 -7.08 2.19 -15.46
N TYR A 262 -7.94 2.10 -14.44
CA TYR A 262 -9.39 2.16 -14.66
C TYR A 262 -9.79 3.45 -15.40
N THR A 263 -10.83 3.34 -16.21
CA THR A 263 -11.34 4.47 -17.00
C THR A 263 -12.69 4.98 -16.52
N GLU A 264 -13.40 4.19 -15.73
CA GLU A 264 -14.74 4.49 -15.25
C GLU A 264 -14.98 3.81 -13.89
N ILE A 265 -15.80 4.45 -13.06
CA ILE A 265 -16.29 3.87 -11.79
C ILE A 265 -17.82 3.82 -11.87
N LEU A 266 -18.40 2.65 -11.62
CA LEU A 266 -19.84 2.44 -11.51
C LEU A 266 -20.20 2.18 -10.05
N VAL A 267 -21.11 2.98 -9.51
CA VAL A 267 -21.48 2.91 -8.09
C VAL A 267 -22.89 2.36 -7.94
N LYS A 268 -23.05 1.40 -7.03
CA LYS A 268 -24.32 0.94 -6.49
C LYS A 268 -24.46 1.46 -5.06
N GLY A 269 -25.66 1.91 -4.70
CA GLY A 269 -25.89 2.62 -3.45
C GLY A 269 -25.49 4.09 -3.57
N LYS A 270 -25.16 4.70 -2.44
CA LYS A 270 -24.85 6.13 -2.39
C LYS A 270 -23.57 6.38 -1.56
N VAL A 271 -22.57 6.98 -2.19
CA VAL A 271 -21.29 7.28 -1.56
C VAL A 271 -21.50 8.28 -0.40
N GLU A 272 -22.30 9.29 -0.59
CA GLU A 272 -22.60 10.31 0.42
C GLU A 272 -23.32 9.73 1.65
N GLU A 273 -24.07 8.65 1.50
CA GLU A 273 -24.70 7.92 2.61
C GLU A 273 -23.77 6.89 3.25
N ARG A 274 -22.52 6.77 2.74
CA ARG A 274 -21.50 5.82 3.23
C ARG A 274 -21.96 4.38 3.17
N LYS A 275 -22.75 4.05 2.18
CA LYS A 275 -23.21 2.70 1.88
C LYS A 275 -23.21 2.49 0.38
N PHE A 276 -22.15 1.85 -0.14
CA PHE A 276 -21.97 1.70 -1.57
C PHE A 276 -21.12 0.48 -1.93
N LEU A 277 -21.26 0.08 -3.19
CA LEU A 277 -20.39 -0.84 -3.91
C LEU A 277 -19.94 -0.14 -5.20
N ALA A 278 -18.63 0.05 -5.35
CA ALA A 278 -18.02 0.65 -6.53
C ALA A 278 -17.33 -0.41 -7.38
N PHE A 279 -17.60 -0.40 -8.69
CA PHE A 279 -16.90 -1.22 -9.67
C PHE A 279 -15.97 -0.34 -10.51
N TYR A 280 -14.71 -0.75 -10.61
CA TYR A 280 -13.70 -0.07 -11.42
C TYR A 280 -13.62 -0.77 -12.76
N ILE A 281 -13.86 -0.02 -13.84
CA ILE A 281 -14.00 -0.55 -15.20
C ILE A 281 -12.78 -0.19 -16.03
N LYS A 282 -12.28 -1.15 -16.78
CA LYS A 282 -11.30 -0.98 -17.85
C LYS A 282 -11.63 -1.96 -18.97
N ASP A 283 -11.62 -1.47 -20.22
CA ASP A 283 -11.87 -2.30 -21.42
C ASP A 283 -13.14 -3.16 -21.30
N GLU A 284 -14.26 -2.52 -20.86
CA GLU A 284 -15.58 -3.14 -20.68
C GLU A 284 -15.65 -4.25 -19.61
N GLU A 285 -14.60 -4.38 -18.78
CA GLU A 285 -14.53 -5.37 -17.70
C GLU A 285 -14.33 -4.73 -16.33
N VAL A 286 -14.83 -5.38 -15.29
CA VAL A 286 -14.57 -5.02 -13.90
C VAL A 286 -13.18 -5.51 -13.52
N VAL A 287 -12.27 -4.58 -13.24
CA VAL A 287 -10.89 -4.88 -12.85
C VAL A 287 -10.65 -4.80 -11.35
N ALA A 288 -11.55 -4.12 -10.63
CA ALA A 288 -11.53 -4.01 -9.18
C ALA A 288 -12.91 -3.63 -8.65
N ALA A 289 -13.10 -3.85 -7.36
CA ALA A 289 -14.29 -3.40 -6.63
C ALA A 289 -13.92 -2.92 -5.23
N ALA A 290 -14.65 -1.91 -4.76
CA ALA A 290 -14.52 -1.40 -3.39
C ALA A 290 -15.90 -1.23 -2.77
N SER A 291 -16.01 -1.39 -1.45
CA SER A 291 -17.28 -1.20 -0.76
C SER A 291 -17.10 -0.58 0.61
N LEU A 292 -18.17 0.05 1.07
CA LEU A 292 -18.38 0.47 2.44
C LEU A 292 -19.79 0.08 2.85
N MET A 293 -19.92 -0.68 3.95
CA MET A 293 -21.22 -1.14 4.46
C MET A 293 -22.08 -1.88 3.42
N PHE A 294 -21.46 -2.68 2.57
CA PHE A 294 -22.10 -3.40 1.46
C PHE A 294 -21.64 -4.87 1.39
N ASP A 295 -21.47 -5.49 2.56
CA ASP A 295 -21.04 -6.88 2.65
C ASP A 295 -22.15 -7.85 2.21
N PRO A 296 -21.80 -9.00 1.58
CA PRO A 296 -20.45 -9.51 1.31
C PRO A 296 -19.92 -9.22 -0.12
N ALA A 297 -20.43 -8.21 -0.80
CA ALA A 297 -20.29 -8.01 -2.25
C ALA A 297 -18.83 -8.06 -2.75
N VAL A 298 -17.88 -7.40 -2.08
CA VAL A 298 -16.47 -7.39 -2.51
C VAL A 298 -15.84 -8.78 -2.39
N ALA A 299 -16.21 -9.55 -1.38
CA ALA A 299 -15.74 -10.94 -1.25
C ALA A 299 -16.28 -11.82 -2.40
N GLN A 300 -17.55 -11.64 -2.77
CA GLN A 300 -18.17 -12.34 -3.91
C GLN A 300 -17.48 -11.98 -5.24
N VAL A 301 -17.14 -10.70 -5.45
CA VAL A 301 -16.35 -10.28 -6.62
C VAL A 301 -14.99 -10.98 -6.63
N ALA A 302 -14.31 -11.03 -5.49
CA ALA A 302 -13.01 -11.71 -5.38
C ALA A 302 -13.11 -13.20 -5.73
N GLU A 303 -14.17 -13.86 -5.29
CA GLU A 303 -14.41 -15.27 -5.58
C GLU A 303 -14.65 -15.53 -7.06
N LEU A 304 -15.48 -14.73 -7.71
CA LEU A 304 -15.68 -14.79 -9.16
C LEU A 304 -14.38 -14.59 -9.94
N MET A 305 -13.55 -13.62 -9.53
CA MET A 305 -12.23 -13.40 -10.13
C MET A 305 -11.30 -14.61 -9.92
N ALA A 306 -11.33 -15.22 -8.74
CA ALA A 306 -10.52 -16.41 -8.42
C ALA A 306 -10.93 -17.63 -9.25
N GLU A 307 -12.20 -17.73 -9.61
CA GLU A 307 -12.71 -18.77 -10.52
C GLU A 307 -12.40 -18.49 -12.00
N GLY A 308 -11.73 -17.38 -12.30
CA GLY A 308 -11.41 -16.98 -13.67
C GLY A 308 -12.60 -16.42 -14.45
N LYS A 309 -13.67 -16.04 -13.77
CA LYS A 309 -14.85 -15.45 -14.40
C LYS A 309 -14.61 -13.95 -14.67
N ASN A 310 -14.77 -13.54 -15.92
CA ASN A 310 -14.74 -12.14 -16.28
C ASN A 310 -16.09 -11.50 -15.92
N ILE A 311 -16.04 -10.44 -15.13
CA ILE A 311 -17.22 -9.64 -14.78
C ILE A 311 -17.30 -8.49 -15.77
N THR A 312 -18.40 -8.40 -16.51
CA THR A 312 -18.56 -7.39 -17.54
C THR A 312 -19.08 -6.07 -16.98
N LYS A 313 -18.78 -4.98 -17.66
CA LYS A 313 -19.40 -3.66 -17.38
C LYS A 313 -20.93 -3.74 -17.40
N LYS A 314 -21.50 -4.51 -18.31
CA LYS A 314 -22.96 -4.71 -18.41
C LYS A 314 -23.54 -5.32 -17.13
N GLN A 315 -22.88 -6.32 -16.56
CA GLN A 315 -23.26 -6.89 -15.26
C GLN A 315 -23.18 -5.83 -14.15
N ALA A 316 -22.09 -5.06 -14.10
CA ALA A 316 -21.91 -4.00 -13.12
C ALA A 316 -22.93 -2.87 -13.25
N GLN A 317 -23.44 -2.59 -14.45
CA GLN A 317 -24.48 -1.60 -14.71
C GLN A 317 -25.88 -2.06 -14.28
N SER A 318 -26.12 -3.36 -14.24
CA SER A 318 -27.41 -3.92 -13.85
C SER A 318 -27.80 -3.57 -12.42
N ASP A 319 -29.06 -3.25 -12.18
CA ASP A 319 -29.58 -3.09 -10.81
C ASP A 319 -29.74 -4.42 -10.11
N ASP A 320 -29.90 -5.49 -10.87
CA ASP A 320 -29.88 -6.86 -10.35
C ASP A 320 -28.45 -7.34 -10.14
N LEU A 321 -28.07 -7.55 -8.89
CA LEU A 321 -26.75 -8.05 -8.47
C LEU A 321 -26.78 -9.55 -8.13
N SER A 322 -27.83 -10.28 -8.50
CA SER A 322 -27.95 -11.73 -8.22
C SER A 322 -26.78 -12.54 -8.81
N TRP A 323 -26.16 -12.04 -9.87
CA TRP A 323 -24.96 -12.64 -10.47
C TRP A 323 -23.74 -12.70 -9.54
N LEU A 324 -23.72 -11.89 -8.46
CA LEU A 324 -22.69 -12.00 -7.44
C LEU A 324 -22.79 -13.29 -6.61
N GLN A 325 -23.95 -13.90 -6.58
CA GLN A 325 -24.24 -15.08 -5.72
C GLN A 325 -23.99 -16.42 -6.44
N MET A 326 -23.42 -16.40 -7.62
CA MET A 326 -23.21 -17.60 -8.43
C MET A 326 -21.96 -18.37 -8.02
#